data_c0b4345ae790af42cce6fc252c2014ff
#
_entry.id   c0b4345ae790af42cce6fc252c2014ff
#
_cell.length_a   1.000
_cell.length_b   1.000
_cell.length_c   1.000
_cell.angle_alpha   90.00
_cell.angle_beta   90.00
_cell.angle_gamma   90.00
#
_symmetry.space_group_name_H-M   'P 1'
#
loop_
_entity.id
_entity.type
_entity.pdbx_description
1 polymer ?
#
loop_
_entity_poly.entity_id
_entity_poly.type
_entity_poly.pdbx_seq_one_letter_code
_entity_poly.pdbx_strand_id
1 'polypeptide(L)'
;MSQEQPHSPIQDARVNAVIERMQAARRRPPGGGPRGGFSSRDPHAYAEQGFSIHPEQGELIYMLCRSLRATRVAEFATSVGMSTLYFAAAMRDNGGGTVIGSEIVPAKVETARRNLDDAGLAAYAEIREGDARKTLRDLGGPVDFILIDGWPGGEGPSLARQVIEIVAPQLRVGGYVMNDNAEPDFLDFVRDPKSGFVSMTLPLKGGTELSLKVA
;
A
#
# COMPACT_ATOMS: atom_id res chain seq x y z
N MET A 1 -19.38 -20.89 -20.84
CA MET A 1 -19.28 -19.55 -20.29
C MET A 1 -17.81 -19.20 -20.37
N SER A 2 -17.42 -18.33 -21.32
CA SER A 2 -16.08 -17.79 -21.44
C SER A 2 -15.82 -16.98 -20.15
N GLN A 3 -14.78 -17.33 -19.40
CA GLN A 3 -14.29 -16.47 -18.32
C GLN A 3 -13.76 -15.20 -19.01
N GLU A 4 -14.53 -14.12 -18.96
CA GLU A 4 -14.01 -12.81 -19.29
C GLU A 4 -12.79 -12.57 -18.39
N GLN A 5 -11.65 -12.25 -18.99
CA GLN A 5 -10.49 -11.83 -18.22
C GLN A 5 -10.89 -10.61 -17.39
N PRO A 6 -10.50 -10.53 -16.11
CA PRO A 6 -10.81 -9.37 -15.29
C PRO A 6 -10.29 -8.11 -15.98
N HIS A 7 -11.18 -7.18 -16.24
CA HIS A 7 -10.89 -5.93 -16.93
C HIS A 7 -10.16 -5.00 -15.97
N SER A 8 -8.87 -4.75 -16.22
CA SER A 8 -8.11 -3.77 -15.44
C SER A 8 -8.63 -2.34 -15.69
N PRO A 9 -8.84 -1.52 -14.65
CA PRO A 9 -9.19 -0.11 -14.82
C PRO A 9 -8.03 0.72 -15.38
N ILE A 10 -6.79 0.21 -15.32
CA ILE A 10 -5.61 0.84 -15.92
C ILE A 10 -5.54 0.42 -17.38
N GLN A 11 -5.65 1.40 -18.30
CA GLN A 11 -5.68 1.12 -19.74
C GLN A 11 -4.29 1.07 -20.40
N ASP A 12 -3.22 1.17 -19.61
CA ASP A 12 -1.85 1.12 -20.10
C ASP A 12 -1.34 -0.33 -20.13
N ALA A 13 -1.12 -0.86 -21.34
CA ALA A 13 -0.65 -2.23 -21.55
C ALA A 13 0.72 -2.50 -20.91
N ARG A 14 1.61 -1.50 -20.85
CA ARG A 14 2.94 -1.63 -20.24
C ARG A 14 2.82 -1.81 -18.72
N VAL A 15 1.98 -1.02 -18.07
CA VAL A 15 1.69 -1.14 -16.64
C VAL A 15 1.06 -2.49 -16.33
N ASN A 16 0.05 -2.90 -17.10
CA ASN A 16 -0.64 -4.18 -16.91
C ASN A 16 0.31 -5.36 -17.08
N ALA A 17 1.22 -5.34 -18.07
CA ALA A 17 2.21 -6.39 -18.27
C ALA A 17 3.16 -6.55 -17.06
N VAL A 18 3.56 -5.45 -16.41
CA VAL A 18 4.38 -5.50 -15.20
C VAL A 18 3.58 -6.07 -14.03
N ILE A 19 2.33 -5.64 -13.83
CA ILE A 19 1.44 -6.15 -12.79
C ILE A 19 1.23 -7.67 -12.97
N GLU A 20 0.92 -8.14 -14.18
CA GLU A 20 0.73 -9.55 -14.49
C GLU A 20 2.00 -10.37 -14.23
N ARG A 21 3.18 -9.86 -14.65
CA ARG A 21 4.48 -10.48 -14.36
C ARG A 21 4.71 -10.65 -12.86
N MET A 22 4.43 -9.60 -12.07
CA MET A 22 4.60 -9.64 -10.62
C MET A 22 3.62 -10.58 -9.96
N GLN A 23 2.38 -10.67 -10.43
CA GLN A 23 1.40 -11.64 -9.95
C GLN A 23 1.84 -13.08 -10.24
N ALA A 24 2.32 -13.35 -11.46
CA ALA A 24 2.83 -14.67 -11.85
C ALA A 24 4.06 -15.09 -11.02
N ALA A 25 4.94 -14.13 -10.68
CA ALA A 25 6.12 -14.35 -9.85
C ALA A 25 5.82 -14.49 -8.35
N ARG A 26 4.58 -14.27 -7.91
CA ARG A 26 4.18 -14.31 -6.51
C ARG A 26 4.41 -15.71 -5.93
N ARG A 27 5.48 -15.87 -5.14
CA ARG A 27 5.79 -17.09 -4.43
C ARG A 27 5.16 -17.04 -3.04
N ARG A 28 4.48 -18.12 -2.64
CA ARG A 28 4.07 -18.30 -1.25
C ARG A 28 5.29 -18.51 -0.38
N PRO A 29 5.35 -17.88 0.82
CA PRO A 29 6.42 -18.18 1.77
C PRO A 29 6.49 -19.68 2.10
N PRO A 30 7.68 -20.25 2.31
CA PRO A 30 7.79 -21.57 2.89
C PRO A 30 7.07 -21.59 4.26
N GLY A 31 6.16 -22.56 4.44
CA GLY A 31 5.37 -22.64 5.69
C GLY A 31 3.91 -22.17 5.56
N GLY A 32 3.49 -21.80 4.35
CA GLY A 32 2.11 -21.46 4.04
C GLY A 32 1.80 -20.00 4.40
N GLY A 33 0.96 -19.34 3.64
CA GLY A 33 0.57 -17.96 3.83
C GLY A 33 -0.03 -17.63 5.23
N PRO A 34 -0.83 -16.60 5.39
CA PRO A 34 -1.25 -16.02 6.69
C PRO A 34 -1.80 -17.01 7.71
N ARG A 35 -2.22 -18.19 7.31
CA ARG A 35 -2.69 -19.25 8.22
C ARG A 35 -1.57 -20.06 8.89
N GLY A 36 -0.32 -19.98 8.38
CA GLY A 36 0.86 -20.65 8.94
C GLY A 36 1.81 -19.72 9.71
N GLY A 37 1.54 -18.43 9.68
CA GLY A 37 2.41 -17.41 10.28
C GLY A 37 3.73 -17.23 9.53
N PHE A 38 4.46 -16.19 9.88
CA PHE A 38 5.83 -15.97 9.42
C PHE A 38 6.80 -16.80 10.28
N SER A 39 7.78 -17.45 9.66
CA SER A 39 8.82 -18.19 10.38
C SER A 39 9.83 -17.26 11.09
N SER A 40 9.88 -16.00 10.70
CA SER A 40 10.69 -14.94 11.31
C SER A 40 9.90 -13.64 11.45
N ARG A 41 10.18 -12.84 12.47
CA ARG A 41 9.69 -11.47 12.61
C ARG A 41 10.59 -10.44 11.92
N ASP A 42 11.78 -10.86 11.50
CA ASP A 42 12.70 -9.99 10.76
C ASP A 42 12.28 -9.94 9.28
N PRO A 43 11.90 -8.77 8.73
CA PRO A 43 11.54 -8.64 7.33
C PRO A 43 12.69 -8.94 6.37
N HIS A 44 13.95 -8.82 6.80
CA HIS A 44 15.12 -9.15 5.99
C HIS A 44 15.22 -10.64 5.68
N ALA A 45 14.65 -11.51 6.54
CA ALA A 45 14.58 -12.96 6.28
C ALA A 45 13.73 -13.30 5.03
N TYR A 46 12.99 -12.34 4.51
CA TYR A 46 12.10 -12.48 3.35
C TYR A 46 12.48 -11.55 2.19
N ALA A 47 13.75 -11.20 2.09
CA ALA A 47 14.25 -10.27 1.06
C ALA A 47 13.90 -10.74 -0.36
N GLU A 48 13.96 -12.04 -0.63
CA GLU A 48 13.68 -12.64 -1.93
C GLU A 48 12.18 -12.90 -2.19
N GLN A 49 11.31 -12.55 -1.23
CA GLN A 49 9.88 -12.81 -1.34
C GLN A 49 9.11 -11.51 -1.50
N GLY A 50 8.42 -11.35 -2.63
CA GLY A 50 7.49 -10.26 -2.86
C GLY A 50 6.16 -10.51 -2.15
N PHE A 51 5.83 -9.68 -1.17
CA PHE A 51 4.47 -9.60 -0.65
C PHE A 51 3.69 -8.54 -1.44
N SER A 52 2.41 -8.80 -1.66
CA SER A 52 1.62 -7.92 -2.52
C SER A 52 0.17 -7.89 -2.06
N ILE A 53 -0.46 -6.75 -2.25
CA ILE A 53 -1.92 -6.65 -2.22
C ILE A 53 -2.55 -7.56 -3.28
N HIS A 54 -3.84 -7.84 -3.15
CA HIS A 54 -4.59 -8.52 -4.19
C HIS A 54 -4.95 -7.54 -5.32
N PRO A 55 -5.19 -8.03 -6.57
CA PRO A 55 -5.56 -7.16 -7.70
C PRO A 55 -6.74 -6.25 -7.40
N GLU A 56 -7.79 -6.78 -6.78
CA GLU A 56 -9.01 -6.04 -6.45
C GLU A 56 -8.74 -4.87 -5.49
N GLN A 57 -7.76 -5.02 -4.59
CA GLN A 57 -7.33 -3.92 -3.72
C GLN A 57 -6.58 -2.85 -4.52
N GLY A 58 -5.73 -3.27 -5.46
CA GLY A 58 -5.00 -2.36 -6.34
C GLY A 58 -5.95 -1.56 -7.25
N GLU A 59 -6.93 -2.23 -7.84
CA GLU A 59 -7.96 -1.60 -8.66
C GLU A 59 -8.78 -0.59 -7.86
N LEU A 60 -9.16 -0.93 -6.63
CA LEU A 60 -9.85 -0.01 -5.71
C LEU A 60 -8.98 1.20 -5.39
N ILE A 61 -7.69 1.00 -5.08
CA ILE A 61 -6.72 2.08 -4.86
C ILE A 61 -6.68 3.03 -6.06
N TYR A 62 -6.51 2.48 -7.27
CA TYR A 62 -6.48 3.27 -8.48
C TYR A 62 -7.76 4.09 -8.65
N MET A 63 -8.93 3.46 -8.53
CA MET A 63 -10.23 4.12 -8.69
C MET A 63 -10.45 5.24 -7.66
N LEU A 64 -10.14 4.99 -6.40
CA LEU A 64 -10.27 6.01 -5.33
C LEU A 64 -9.31 7.19 -5.58
N CYS A 65 -8.05 6.94 -5.93
CA CYS A 65 -7.10 7.99 -6.26
C CYS A 65 -7.52 8.82 -7.49
N ARG A 66 -8.13 8.18 -8.50
CA ARG A 66 -8.70 8.90 -9.65
C ARG A 66 -9.90 9.76 -9.25
N SER A 67 -10.81 9.23 -8.42
CA SER A 67 -11.96 9.96 -7.90
C SER A 67 -11.57 11.18 -7.05
N LEU A 68 -10.56 11.01 -6.20
CA LEU A 68 -10.00 12.07 -5.37
C LEU A 68 -9.21 13.13 -6.15
N ARG A 69 -8.83 12.85 -7.40
CA ARG A 69 -7.79 13.56 -8.15
C ARG A 69 -6.51 13.69 -7.30
N ALA A 70 -6.16 12.57 -6.66
CA ALA A 70 -5.02 12.53 -5.75
C ALA A 70 -3.74 12.97 -6.45
N THR A 71 -2.92 13.74 -5.73
CA THR A 71 -1.63 14.24 -6.19
C THR A 71 -0.49 13.81 -5.26
N ARG A 72 -0.81 13.37 -4.06
CA ARG A 72 0.18 12.86 -3.11
C ARG A 72 -0.40 11.74 -2.28
N VAL A 73 0.29 10.62 -2.26
CA VAL A 73 -0.10 9.45 -1.48
C VAL A 73 1.11 8.88 -0.73
N ALA A 74 0.86 8.19 0.37
CA ALA A 74 1.91 7.52 1.13
C ALA A 74 1.59 6.04 1.31
N GLU A 75 2.62 5.20 1.35
CA GLU A 75 2.44 3.79 1.68
C GLU A 75 3.50 3.28 2.65
N PHE A 76 3.07 2.44 3.57
CA PHE A 76 3.91 1.68 4.46
C PHE A 76 4.03 0.25 3.96
N ALA A 77 5.29 -0.25 3.90
CA ALA A 77 5.68 -1.55 3.38
C ALA A 77 5.44 -1.71 1.86
N THR A 78 6.15 -0.89 1.09
CA THR A 78 6.15 -0.91 -0.39
C THR A 78 6.45 -2.31 -0.95
N SER A 79 7.24 -3.13 -0.25
CA SER A 79 7.69 -4.44 -0.73
C SER A 79 8.30 -4.31 -2.14
N VAL A 80 7.84 -5.11 -3.09
CA VAL A 80 8.32 -5.07 -4.48
C VAL A 80 7.55 -4.07 -5.38
N GLY A 81 6.68 -3.21 -4.78
CA GLY A 81 6.04 -2.09 -5.46
C GLY A 81 4.71 -2.39 -6.15
N MET A 82 3.98 -3.44 -5.77
CA MET A 82 2.70 -3.76 -6.41
C MET A 82 1.66 -2.65 -6.21
N SER A 83 1.41 -2.22 -4.99
CA SER A 83 0.51 -1.10 -4.68
C SER A 83 1.01 0.20 -5.28
N THR A 84 2.33 0.41 -5.25
CA THR A 84 2.98 1.59 -5.81
C THR A 84 2.66 1.76 -7.30
N LEU A 85 2.60 0.67 -8.08
CA LEU A 85 2.23 0.72 -9.50
C LEU A 85 0.81 1.27 -9.70
N TYR A 86 -0.16 0.82 -8.91
CA TYR A 86 -1.54 1.32 -8.99
C TYR A 86 -1.64 2.80 -8.59
N PHE A 87 -0.95 3.18 -7.52
CA PHE A 87 -0.87 4.58 -7.11
C PHE A 87 -0.19 5.45 -8.17
N ALA A 88 0.98 5.06 -8.64
CA ALA A 88 1.77 5.82 -9.62
C ALA A 88 1.03 5.96 -10.97
N ALA A 89 0.32 4.92 -11.40
CA ALA A 89 -0.56 5.01 -12.56
C ALA A 89 -1.67 6.04 -12.34
N ALA A 90 -2.31 6.06 -11.15
CA ALA A 90 -3.32 7.06 -10.83
C ALA A 90 -2.74 8.48 -10.81
N MET A 91 -1.53 8.68 -10.25
CA MET A 91 -0.84 9.98 -10.25
C MET A 91 -0.59 10.47 -11.68
N ARG A 92 -0.03 9.62 -12.54
CA ARG A 92 0.18 9.93 -13.96
C ARG A 92 -1.12 10.33 -14.65
N ASP A 93 -2.17 9.53 -14.47
CA ASP A 93 -3.44 9.71 -15.15
C ASP A 93 -4.27 10.87 -14.58
N ASN A 94 -3.92 11.38 -13.40
CA ASN A 94 -4.44 12.62 -12.83
C ASN A 94 -3.71 13.88 -13.35
N GLY A 95 -2.65 13.70 -14.14
CA GLY A 95 -1.84 14.82 -14.69
C GLY A 95 -0.61 15.15 -13.86
N GLY A 96 -0.25 14.33 -12.90
CA GLY A 96 0.95 14.47 -12.06
C GLY A 96 0.68 14.14 -10.59
N GLY A 97 1.77 14.01 -9.84
CA GLY A 97 1.72 13.70 -8.41
C GLY A 97 2.84 12.75 -8.00
N THR A 98 2.86 12.36 -6.74
CA THR A 98 3.91 11.50 -6.20
C THR A 98 3.36 10.46 -5.21
N VAL A 99 3.92 9.27 -5.30
CA VAL A 99 3.77 8.20 -4.30
C VAL A 99 5.01 8.22 -3.42
N ILE A 100 4.83 8.28 -2.11
CA ILE A 100 5.92 8.17 -1.14
C ILE A 100 5.82 6.81 -0.48
N GLY A 101 6.64 5.88 -0.93
CA GLY A 101 6.72 4.52 -0.40
C GLY A 101 7.83 4.38 0.64
N SER A 102 7.61 3.55 1.66
CA SER A 102 8.63 3.20 2.65
C SER A 102 8.84 1.69 2.68
N GLU A 103 10.10 1.27 2.53
CA GLU A 103 10.49 -0.15 2.59
C GLU A 103 11.82 -0.28 3.35
N ILE A 104 11.87 -1.25 4.28
CA ILE A 104 13.05 -1.44 5.13
C ILE A 104 14.09 -2.38 4.51
N VAL A 105 13.69 -3.22 3.57
CA VAL A 105 14.55 -4.24 2.93
C VAL A 105 15.16 -3.69 1.65
N PRO A 106 16.49 -3.40 1.58
CA PRO A 106 17.12 -2.75 0.43
C PRO A 106 16.88 -3.48 -0.90
N ALA A 107 16.96 -4.81 -0.92
CA ALA A 107 16.72 -5.61 -2.15
C ALA A 107 15.29 -5.44 -2.68
N LYS A 108 14.30 -5.22 -1.81
CA LYS A 108 12.92 -4.92 -2.21
C LYS A 108 12.79 -3.51 -2.75
N VAL A 109 13.47 -2.53 -2.14
CA VAL A 109 13.53 -1.15 -2.64
C VAL A 109 14.04 -1.12 -4.08
N GLU A 110 15.15 -1.81 -4.36
CA GLU A 110 15.71 -1.92 -5.72
C GLU A 110 14.74 -2.61 -6.68
N THR A 111 14.07 -3.65 -6.22
CA THR A 111 13.09 -4.37 -7.04
C THR A 111 11.86 -3.51 -7.34
N ALA A 112 11.35 -2.76 -6.36
CA ALA A 112 10.24 -1.83 -6.56
C ALA A 112 10.61 -0.73 -7.57
N ARG A 113 11.79 -0.15 -7.46
CA ARG A 113 12.29 0.85 -8.42
C ARG A 113 12.37 0.29 -9.83
N ARG A 114 12.93 -0.91 -10.02
CA ARG A 114 12.97 -1.59 -11.34
C ARG A 114 11.57 -1.83 -11.90
N ASN A 115 10.62 -2.28 -11.09
CA ASN A 115 9.26 -2.50 -11.54
C ASN A 115 8.58 -1.20 -11.98
N LEU A 116 8.84 -0.09 -11.29
CA LEU A 116 8.37 1.24 -11.67
C LEU A 116 9.01 1.73 -12.98
N ASP A 117 10.32 1.51 -13.17
CA ASP A 117 11.03 1.82 -14.41
C ASP A 117 10.47 1.00 -15.58
N ASP A 118 10.30 -0.31 -15.39
CA ASP A 118 9.72 -1.21 -16.39
C ASP A 118 8.30 -0.79 -16.80
N ALA A 119 7.51 -0.26 -15.83
CA ALA A 119 6.17 0.25 -16.09
C ALA A 119 6.14 1.67 -16.67
N GLY A 120 7.28 2.38 -16.71
CA GLY A 120 7.35 3.79 -17.13
C GLY A 120 6.75 4.76 -16.10
N LEU A 121 6.74 4.39 -14.83
CA LEU A 121 6.12 5.12 -13.73
C LEU A 121 7.10 5.68 -12.70
N ALA A 122 8.41 5.52 -12.90
CA ALA A 122 9.44 5.94 -11.94
C ALA A 122 9.36 7.42 -11.55
N ALA A 123 8.97 8.29 -12.48
CA ALA A 123 8.81 9.73 -12.21
C ALA A 123 7.67 10.08 -11.23
N TYR A 124 6.80 9.12 -10.93
CA TYR A 124 5.63 9.32 -10.07
C TYR A 124 5.77 8.66 -8.70
N ALA A 125 6.96 8.14 -8.35
CA ALA A 125 7.16 7.47 -7.07
C ALA A 125 8.54 7.75 -6.48
N GLU A 126 8.57 7.98 -5.18
CA GLU A 126 9.76 8.07 -4.33
C GLU A 126 9.75 6.91 -3.35
N ILE A 127 10.64 5.93 -3.50
CA ILE A 127 10.77 4.83 -2.56
C ILE A 127 11.89 5.14 -1.57
N ARG A 128 11.51 5.36 -0.32
CA ARG A 128 12.40 5.65 0.80
C ARG A 128 12.81 4.37 1.50
N GLU A 129 14.10 4.09 1.51
CA GLU A 129 14.66 2.97 2.24
C GLU A 129 14.73 3.29 3.74
N GLY A 130 14.21 2.40 4.57
CA GLY A 130 14.32 2.47 6.02
C GLY A 130 13.00 2.25 6.77
N ASP A 131 13.08 2.51 8.08
CA ASP A 131 11.95 2.38 8.99
C ASP A 131 10.87 3.45 8.71
N ALA A 132 9.66 3.01 8.41
CA ALA A 132 8.52 3.87 8.08
C ALA A 132 8.22 4.92 9.17
N ARG A 133 8.50 4.60 10.44
CA ARG A 133 8.37 5.54 11.56
C ARG A 133 9.31 6.74 11.47
N LYS A 134 10.31 6.67 10.60
CA LYS A 134 11.26 7.75 10.30
C LYS A 134 11.02 8.31 8.90
N THR A 135 10.91 7.46 7.91
CA THR A 135 10.84 7.85 6.49
C THR A 135 9.54 8.52 6.11
N LEU A 136 8.44 8.26 6.84
CA LEU A 136 7.12 8.86 6.60
C LEU A 136 6.77 10.03 7.52
N ARG A 137 7.71 10.52 8.33
CA ARG A 137 7.48 11.68 9.22
C ARG A 137 7.21 12.97 8.47
N ASP A 138 7.82 13.14 7.33
CA ASP A 138 7.62 14.30 6.46
C ASP A 138 7.26 13.79 5.05
N LEU A 139 6.03 14.04 4.66
CA LEU A 139 5.48 13.68 3.36
C LEU A 139 5.51 14.84 2.36
N GLY A 140 6.14 15.98 2.74
CA GLY A 140 6.27 17.16 1.87
C GLY A 140 4.97 17.91 1.63
N GLY A 141 3.96 17.70 2.46
CA GLY A 141 2.64 18.35 2.39
C GLY A 141 1.48 17.38 2.63
N PRO A 142 0.23 17.86 2.59
CA PRO A 142 -0.94 17.03 2.79
C PRO A 142 -1.01 15.89 1.78
N VAL A 143 -1.42 14.70 2.24
CA VAL A 143 -1.65 13.53 1.40
C VAL A 143 -3.13 13.25 1.21
N ASP A 144 -3.47 12.64 0.09
CA ASP A 144 -4.84 12.31 -0.32
C ASP A 144 -5.22 10.87 0.09
N PHE A 145 -4.23 9.99 0.14
CA PHE A 145 -4.42 8.57 0.43
C PHE A 145 -3.22 8.01 1.19
N ILE A 146 -3.46 7.10 2.13
CA ILE A 146 -2.43 6.36 2.86
C ILE A 146 -2.76 4.87 2.78
N LEU A 147 -1.80 4.05 2.36
CA LEU A 147 -1.88 2.59 2.50
C LEU A 147 -1.01 2.14 3.67
N ILE A 148 -1.60 1.37 4.56
CA ILE A 148 -0.93 0.67 5.66
C ILE A 148 -1.01 -0.83 5.36
N ASP A 149 0.05 -1.40 4.82
CA ASP A 149 0.18 -2.84 4.55
C ASP A 149 1.37 -3.38 5.34
N GLY A 150 1.26 -3.25 6.66
CA GLY A 150 2.37 -3.40 7.56
C GLY A 150 2.79 -4.83 7.84
N TRP A 151 4.00 -4.94 8.34
CA TRP A 151 4.60 -6.14 8.87
C TRP A 151 4.13 -6.37 10.32
N PRO A 152 3.82 -7.61 10.73
CA PRO A 152 3.46 -7.86 12.12
C PRO A 152 4.61 -7.44 13.04
N GLY A 153 4.30 -6.53 13.96
CA GLY A 153 5.26 -5.96 14.89
C GLY A 153 5.72 -6.93 15.99
N GLY A 154 6.56 -6.40 16.87
CA GLY A 154 7.05 -7.07 18.08
C GLY A 154 6.08 -6.95 19.26
N GLU A 155 6.64 -6.81 20.47
CA GLU A 155 5.88 -6.47 21.67
C GLU A 155 5.44 -5.00 21.64
N GLY A 156 4.26 -4.72 22.20
CA GLY A 156 3.69 -3.36 22.24
C GLY A 156 2.76 -3.06 21.06
N PRO A 157 2.50 -1.77 20.76
CA PRO A 157 1.61 -1.38 19.67
C PRO A 157 2.10 -1.90 18.32
N SER A 158 1.15 -2.31 17.46
CA SER A 158 1.47 -2.78 16.11
C SER A 158 2.22 -1.71 15.29
N LEU A 159 2.97 -2.12 14.27
CA LEU A 159 3.60 -1.15 13.37
C LEU A 159 2.54 -0.33 12.61
N ALA A 160 1.40 -0.94 12.27
CA ALA A 160 0.28 -0.24 11.67
C ALA A 160 -0.21 0.89 12.58
N ARG A 161 -0.38 0.65 13.88
CA ARG A 161 -0.76 1.66 14.86
C ARG A 161 0.29 2.76 14.97
N GLN A 162 1.55 2.41 15.10
CA GLN A 162 2.64 3.38 15.22
C GLN A 162 2.77 4.27 13.98
N VAL A 163 2.62 3.70 12.78
CA VAL A 163 2.73 4.44 11.52
C VAL A 163 1.51 5.32 11.31
N ILE A 164 0.28 4.82 11.56
CA ILE A 164 -0.92 5.65 11.36
C ILE A 164 -0.91 6.90 12.25
N GLU A 165 -0.42 6.82 13.48
CA GLU A 165 -0.27 7.98 14.37
C GLU A 165 0.67 9.05 13.82
N ILE A 166 1.68 8.65 13.04
CA ILE A 166 2.63 9.56 12.39
C ILE A 166 2.05 10.19 11.13
N VAL A 167 1.33 9.40 10.33
CA VAL A 167 0.88 9.86 9.00
C VAL A 167 -0.53 10.45 8.98
N ALA A 168 -1.42 10.06 9.90
CA ALA A 168 -2.78 10.58 9.96
C ALA A 168 -2.90 12.10 10.09
N PRO A 169 -2.01 12.81 10.83
CA PRO A 169 -2.02 14.28 10.86
C PRO A 169 -1.75 14.92 9.49
N GLN A 170 -1.03 14.23 8.61
CA GLN A 170 -0.67 14.69 7.27
C GLN A 170 -1.73 14.34 6.21
N LEU A 171 -2.70 13.47 6.54
CA LEU A 171 -3.83 13.17 5.67
C LEU A 171 -4.82 14.35 5.69
N ARG A 172 -5.21 14.83 4.51
CA ARG A 172 -6.25 15.87 4.45
C ARG A 172 -7.64 15.34 4.82
N VAL A 173 -8.54 16.19 5.22
CA VAL A 173 -9.96 15.87 5.34
C VAL A 173 -10.50 15.47 3.94
N GLY A 174 -11.31 14.42 3.89
CA GLY A 174 -11.76 13.79 2.66
C GLY A 174 -10.75 12.82 2.03
N GLY A 175 -9.58 12.62 2.66
CA GLY A 175 -8.61 11.60 2.26
C GLY A 175 -8.91 10.24 2.87
N TYR A 176 -8.35 9.18 2.29
CA TYR A 176 -8.56 7.80 2.74
C TYR A 176 -7.32 7.19 3.39
N VAL A 177 -7.56 6.31 4.34
CA VAL A 177 -6.60 5.30 4.80
C VAL A 177 -7.15 3.93 4.43
N MET A 178 -6.33 3.09 3.83
CA MET A 178 -6.61 1.67 3.61
C MET A 178 -5.61 0.84 4.39
N ASN A 179 -6.08 -0.08 5.20
CA ASN A 179 -5.22 -1.02 5.91
C ASN A 179 -5.50 -2.44 5.44
N ASP A 180 -4.44 -3.14 5.04
CA ASP A 180 -4.47 -4.55 4.74
C ASP A 180 -4.03 -5.35 5.97
N ASN A 181 -4.82 -6.36 6.36
CA ASN A 181 -4.61 -7.16 7.58
C ASN A 181 -4.65 -6.32 8.87
N ALA A 182 -5.72 -5.55 9.04
CA ALA A 182 -5.83 -4.59 10.13
C ALA A 182 -5.73 -5.23 11.53
N GLU A 183 -4.72 -4.83 12.28
CA GLU A 183 -4.54 -5.22 13.66
C GLU A 183 -5.58 -4.56 14.59
N PRO A 184 -5.93 -5.20 15.71
CA PRO A 184 -6.94 -4.68 16.62
C PRO A 184 -6.70 -3.25 17.10
N ASP A 185 -5.46 -2.89 17.43
CA ASP A 185 -5.09 -1.56 17.93
C ASP A 185 -5.12 -0.48 16.83
N PHE A 186 -4.91 -0.85 15.56
CA PHE A 186 -5.17 0.02 14.42
C PHE A 186 -6.68 0.28 14.27
N LEU A 187 -7.50 -0.78 14.36
CA LEU A 187 -8.96 -0.65 14.31
C LEU A 187 -9.49 0.22 15.44
N ASP A 188 -8.97 0.04 16.66
CA ASP A 188 -9.31 0.89 17.81
C ASP A 188 -9.03 2.37 17.54
N PHE A 189 -7.94 2.66 16.81
CA PHE A 189 -7.60 4.04 16.44
C PHE A 189 -8.60 4.62 15.43
N VAL A 190 -8.81 3.97 14.29
CA VAL A 190 -9.64 4.55 13.21
C VAL A 190 -11.14 4.50 13.51
N ARG A 191 -11.58 3.66 14.43
CA ARG A 191 -12.98 3.52 14.84
C ARG A 191 -13.34 4.28 16.11
N ASP A 192 -12.37 4.90 16.79
CA ASP A 192 -12.67 5.80 17.91
C ASP A 192 -13.48 6.99 17.37
N PRO A 193 -14.66 7.30 17.96
CA PRO A 193 -15.48 8.45 17.54
C PRO A 193 -14.73 9.80 17.57
N LYS A 194 -13.64 9.89 18.34
CA LYS A 194 -12.81 11.09 18.47
C LYS A 194 -11.64 11.13 17.47
N SER A 195 -11.42 10.08 16.70
CA SER A 195 -10.28 9.97 15.79
C SER A 195 -10.38 10.90 14.56
N GLY A 196 -11.58 11.39 14.25
CA GLY A 196 -11.85 12.13 13.03
C GLY A 196 -11.97 11.24 11.79
N PHE A 197 -12.15 9.93 11.97
CA PHE A 197 -12.38 8.98 10.88
C PHE A 197 -13.78 8.37 10.94
N VAL A 198 -14.29 7.98 9.78
CA VAL A 198 -15.36 6.99 9.61
C VAL A 198 -14.80 5.81 8.84
N SER A 199 -15.14 4.59 9.24
CA SER A 199 -14.42 3.41 8.83
C SER A 199 -15.36 2.24 8.54
N MET A 200 -14.96 1.38 7.59
CA MET A 200 -15.66 0.14 7.28
C MET A 200 -14.69 -0.95 6.82
N THR A 201 -15.03 -2.20 7.15
CA THR A 201 -14.29 -3.35 6.62
C THR A 201 -14.87 -3.78 5.28
N LEU A 202 -14.03 -3.85 4.27
CA LEU A 202 -14.35 -4.40 2.95
C LEU A 202 -14.03 -5.91 2.91
N PRO A 203 -14.84 -6.74 2.23
CA PRO A 203 -14.60 -8.18 2.13
C PRO A 203 -13.52 -8.52 1.08
N LEU A 204 -12.43 -7.76 1.09
CA LEU A 204 -11.27 -7.96 0.22
C LEU A 204 -10.14 -8.65 1.01
N LYS A 205 -9.49 -9.64 0.43
CA LYS A 205 -8.33 -10.37 1.01
C LYS A 205 -8.56 -10.89 2.44
N GLY A 206 -9.81 -11.15 2.82
CA GLY A 206 -10.18 -11.60 4.17
C GLY A 206 -10.44 -10.50 5.19
N GLY A 207 -10.46 -9.25 4.76
CA GLY A 207 -10.77 -8.07 5.54
C GLY A 207 -9.77 -6.94 5.30
N THR A 208 -10.21 -5.92 4.58
CA THR A 208 -9.44 -4.69 4.34
C THR A 208 -10.20 -3.54 4.98
N GLU A 209 -9.58 -2.81 5.87
CA GLU A 209 -10.22 -1.65 6.49
C GLU A 209 -10.02 -0.43 5.61
N LEU A 210 -11.13 0.26 5.29
CA LEU A 210 -11.12 1.53 4.57
C LEU A 210 -11.68 2.61 5.48
N SER A 211 -10.89 3.65 5.73
CA SER A 211 -11.23 4.76 6.61
C SER A 211 -11.17 6.08 5.87
N LEU A 212 -12.19 6.91 6.01
CA LEU A 212 -12.28 8.27 5.47
C LEU A 212 -12.03 9.27 6.59
N LYS A 213 -11.10 10.20 6.40
CA LYS A 213 -10.90 11.31 7.33
C LYS A 213 -11.99 12.37 7.15
N VAL A 214 -12.75 12.65 8.21
CA VAL A 214 -13.89 13.59 8.21
C VAL A 214 -13.65 14.83 9.05
N ALA A 215 -12.62 14.83 9.91
CA ALA A 215 -12.25 15.97 10.74
C ALA A 215 -10.73 16.04 11.01
#